data_ec1e61fa5adcba7da4a4279d18b51f92
#
_entry.id   ec1e61fa5adcba7da4a4279d18b51f92
#
_cell.length_a   1.000
_cell.length_b   1.000
_cell.length_c   1.000
_cell.angle_alpha   90.00
_cell.angle_beta   90.00
_cell.angle_gamma   90.00
#
_symmetry.space_group_name_H-M   'P 1'
#
loop_
_entity.id
_entity.type
_entity.pdbx_description
1 polymer ?
#
loop_
_entity_poly.entity_id
_entity_poly.type
_entity_poly.pdbx_seq_one_letter_code
_entity_poly.pdbx_strand_id
1 'polypeptide(L)'
;MLLDDHLRFEHCWETLVQPRRDIGASHIHGIHARDVVDAPEFSDIADQVVDLLTGRVVVAHNARFDTGFLSAELRRAGVGDIDLASHSLCTMRLAPMAFPGVARTLTSCCEAAGVSVQQHHRALDDATATASLLACLVRHPVVASEVRRPRPFVPTGVRLGRPVRPVCVRPSRSVQDSIQDNWMSRIAASMPRLPVGPAEECYLAVLDRALEDKLLSGLEVEELIALATALNLDQRAVGELHTRYLWGMAALAWADGVVTHEERADLRRVARQLGFSDELADRLSTVPGVEPELSGGCVDPPQERVEDGLEEAMNLTLRPGDRVTFTGDMAIPRDEWQRRARDKGLDVGGVTKKSALVVAADTCSFSGKAKKAREYGIPLVNEAVFARLLGEMG
;
A
#
# COMPACT_ATOMS: atom_id res chain seq x y z
N MET A 1 -3.93 -22.20 4.55
CA MET A 1 -4.09 -23.58 4.01
C MET A 1 -2.78 -24.31 4.18
N LEU A 2 -2.80 -25.56 4.64
CA LEU A 2 -1.63 -26.42 4.78
C LEU A 2 -1.68 -27.53 3.73
N LEU A 3 -0.54 -27.78 3.10
CA LEU A 3 -0.35 -28.81 2.08
C LEU A 3 0.76 -29.76 2.49
N ASP A 4 0.65 -31.03 2.08
CA ASP A 4 1.76 -31.99 2.24
C ASP A 4 2.86 -31.78 1.15
N ASP A 5 3.91 -32.59 1.19
CA ASP A 5 5.02 -32.55 0.23
C ASP A 5 4.62 -32.86 -1.22
N HIS A 6 3.43 -33.42 -1.41
CA HIS A 6 2.82 -33.71 -2.71
C HIS A 6 1.78 -32.65 -3.13
N LEU A 7 1.72 -31.52 -2.38
CA LEU A 7 0.77 -30.43 -2.57
C LEU A 7 -0.71 -30.84 -2.42
N ARG A 8 -0.97 -31.88 -1.64
CA ARG A 8 -2.33 -32.28 -1.27
C ARG A 8 -2.76 -31.55 0.00
N PHE A 9 -4.03 -31.21 0.05
CA PHE A 9 -4.64 -30.54 1.19
C PHE A 9 -4.50 -31.40 2.47
N GLU A 10 -4.00 -30.80 3.54
CA GLU A 10 -3.95 -31.38 4.89
C GLU A 10 -4.92 -30.71 5.82
N HIS A 11 -4.89 -29.38 5.90
CA HIS A 11 -5.67 -28.62 6.86
C HIS A 11 -5.87 -27.18 6.40
N CYS A 12 -6.96 -26.53 6.85
CA CYS A 12 -7.09 -25.08 6.74
C CYS A 12 -7.35 -24.47 8.11
N TRP A 13 -6.84 -23.29 8.30
CA TRP A 13 -7.06 -22.47 9.47
C TRP A 13 -7.28 -21.03 9.02
N GLU A 14 -8.31 -20.41 9.57
CA GLU A 14 -8.71 -19.04 9.29
C GLU A 14 -9.21 -18.40 10.57
N THR A 15 -8.82 -17.16 10.85
CA THR A 15 -9.35 -16.37 11.96
C THR A 15 -9.35 -14.90 11.62
N LEU A 16 -10.28 -14.16 12.20
CA LEU A 16 -10.21 -12.71 12.28
C LEU A 16 -9.20 -12.32 13.36
N VAL A 17 -8.57 -11.17 13.21
CA VAL A 17 -7.62 -10.61 14.18
C VAL A 17 -8.06 -9.20 14.52
N GLN A 18 -8.04 -8.84 15.82
CA GLN A 18 -8.24 -7.48 16.30
C GLN A 18 -6.94 -6.68 16.12
N PRO A 19 -6.87 -5.72 15.19
CA PRO A 19 -5.63 -5.03 14.88
C PRO A 19 -5.29 -3.87 15.83
N ARG A 20 -6.18 -3.51 16.78
CA ARG A 20 -6.06 -2.35 17.69
C ARG A 20 -5.85 -1.01 16.96
N ARG A 21 -6.28 -0.93 15.72
CA ARG A 21 -6.29 0.26 14.87
C ARG A 21 -7.53 0.25 13.99
N ASP A 22 -7.75 1.32 13.24
CA ASP A 22 -8.83 1.35 12.27
C ASP A 22 -8.66 0.25 11.22
N ILE A 23 -9.79 -0.35 10.84
CA ILE A 23 -9.85 -1.32 9.75
C ILE A 23 -10.03 -0.53 8.47
N GLY A 24 -8.94 -0.40 7.71
CA GLY A 24 -8.98 0.20 6.38
C GLY A 24 -9.65 -0.71 5.36
N ALA A 25 -9.90 -0.18 4.17
CA ALA A 25 -10.27 -0.94 2.99
C ALA A 25 -11.43 -1.96 3.20
N SER A 26 -12.36 -1.68 4.12
CA SER A 26 -13.50 -2.57 4.41
C SER A 26 -14.39 -2.83 3.19
N HIS A 27 -14.36 -1.95 2.19
CA HIS A 27 -15.01 -2.12 0.89
C HIS A 27 -14.30 -3.19 0.01
N ILE A 28 -13.00 -3.46 0.22
CA ILE A 28 -12.24 -4.49 -0.51
C ILE A 28 -12.44 -5.86 0.16
N HIS A 29 -12.10 -5.98 1.46
CA HIS A 29 -12.11 -7.26 2.16
C HIS A 29 -13.42 -7.54 2.92
N GLY A 30 -14.37 -6.58 2.97
CA GLY A 30 -15.68 -6.70 3.60
C GLY A 30 -15.64 -6.93 5.11
N ILE A 31 -14.53 -6.66 5.80
CA ILE A 31 -14.39 -6.77 7.24
C ILE A 31 -14.62 -5.39 7.86
N HIS A 32 -15.50 -5.28 8.81
CA HIS A 32 -15.81 -4.05 9.52
C HIS A 32 -15.32 -4.10 10.97
N ALA A 33 -15.20 -2.95 11.62
CA ALA A 33 -14.75 -2.85 13.00
C ALA A 33 -15.58 -3.74 13.96
N ARG A 34 -16.90 -3.85 13.74
CA ARG A 34 -17.80 -4.72 14.51
C ARG A 34 -17.45 -6.21 14.41
N ASP A 35 -16.85 -6.64 13.29
CA ASP A 35 -16.58 -8.06 13.04
C ASP A 35 -15.34 -8.54 13.80
N VAL A 36 -14.49 -7.62 14.25
CA VAL A 36 -13.23 -7.91 14.94
C VAL A 36 -13.24 -7.53 16.42
N VAL A 37 -14.36 -7.02 16.95
CA VAL A 37 -14.46 -6.59 18.39
C VAL A 37 -14.08 -7.73 19.34
N ASP A 38 -14.57 -8.93 19.07
CA ASP A 38 -14.33 -10.13 19.89
C ASP A 38 -13.24 -11.03 19.30
N ALA A 39 -12.54 -10.59 18.25
CA ALA A 39 -11.46 -11.37 17.67
C ALA A 39 -10.19 -11.29 18.54
N PRO A 40 -9.36 -12.36 18.56
CA PRO A 40 -8.08 -12.34 19.27
C PRO A 40 -7.15 -11.28 18.70
N GLU A 41 -6.27 -10.74 19.54
CA GLU A 41 -5.12 -9.98 19.03
C GLU A 41 -4.10 -10.95 18.40
N PHE A 42 -3.20 -10.42 17.57
CA PHE A 42 -2.18 -11.27 16.94
C PHE A 42 -1.27 -11.95 17.99
N SER A 43 -0.99 -11.26 19.10
CA SER A 43 -0.24 -11.82 20.24
C SER A 43 -0.87 -13.08 20.85
N ASP A 44 -2.21 -13.20 20.80
CA ASP A 44 -2.94 -14.33 21.38
C ASP A 44 -2.83 -15.60 20.51
N ILE A 45 -2.55 -15.42 19.22
CA ILE A 45 -2.47 -16.50 18.24
C ILE A 45 -1.04 -16.73 17.70
N ALA A 46 -0.07 -15.92 18.12
CA ALA A 46 1.29 -15.93 17.56
C ALA A 46 1.95 -17.31 17.68
N ASP A 47 1.83 -17.99 18.82
CA ASP A 47 2.37 -19.33 19.02
C ASP A 47 1.77 -20.34 18.06
N GLN A 48 0.45 -20.28 17.84
CA GLN A 48 -0.24 -21.16 16.90
C GLN A 48 0.22 -20.88 15.45
N VAL A 49 0.41 -19.61 15.10
CA VAL A 49 0.94 -19.24 13.77
C VAL A 49 2.35 -19.84 13.58
N VAL A 50 3.23 -19.73 14.57
CA VAL A 50 4.57 -20.34 14.52
C VAL A 50 4.51 -21.86 14.38
N ASP A 51 3.61 -22.53 15.10
CA ASP A 51 3.42 -23.98 15.00
C ASP A 51 2.96 -24.38 13.59
N LEU A 52 2.04 -23.60 12.98
CA LEU A 52 1.56 -23.84 11.61
C LEU A 52 2.65 -23.62 10.56
N LEU A 53 3.61 -22.72 10.80
CA LEU A 53 4.73 -22.43 9.90
C LEU A 53 5.89 -23.41 10.05
N THR A 54 6.04 -24.01 11.23
CA THR A 54 7.18 -24.86 11.59
C THR A 54 7.29 -26.07 10.65
N GLY A 55 8.47 -26.28 10.09
CA GLY A 55 8.75 -27.38 9.18
C GLY A 55 8.19 -27.17 7.76
N ARG A 56 7.68 -25.98 7.44
CA ARG A 56 7.02 -25.69 6.15
C ARG A 56 7.68 -24.56 5.38
N VAL A 57 7.44 -24.52 4.10
CA VAL A 57 7.74 -23.40 3.20
C VAL A 57 6.52 -22.52 3.12
N VAL A 58 6.67 -21.22 3.36
CA VAL A 58 5.60 -20.25 3.22
C VAL A 58 5.35 -19.99 1.73
N VAL A 59 4.11 -20.10 1.28
CA VAL A 59 3.74 -19.79 -0.11
C VAL A 59 2.68 -18.71 -0.13
N ALA A 60 2.93 -17.65 -0.88
CA ALA A 60 1.95 -16.61 -1.10
C ALA A 60 2.04 -16.01 -2.51
N HIS A 61 1.00 -15.31 -2.92
CA HIS A 61 1.01 -14.51 -4.13
C HIS A 61 1.41 -13.08 -3.73
N ASN A 62 2.61 -12.65 -4.12
CA ASN A 62 3.37 -11.53 -3.57
C ASN A 62 3.96 -11.82 -2.16
N ALA A 63 4.61 -12.97 -2.03
CA ALA A 63 5.09 -13.51 -0.73
C ALA A 63 5.93 -12.52 0.10
N ARG A 64 6.62 -11.57 -0.52
CA ARG A 64 7.41 -10.55 0.18
C ARG A 64 6.56 -9.63 1.03
N PHE A 65 5.37 -9.31 0.55
CA PHE A 65 4.37 -8.54 1.28
C PHE A 65 3.88 -9.33 2.51
N ASP A 66 3.35 -10.53 2.29
CA ASP A 66 2.77 -11.35 3.37
C ASP A 66 3.80 -11.73 4.44
N THR A 67 4.99 -12.15 4.02
CA THR A 67 6.08 -12.51 4.96
C THR A 67 6.60 -11.30 5.72
N GLY A 68 6.63 -10.12 5.10
CA GLY A 68 7.03 -8.88 5.76
C GLY A 68 6.07 -8.50 6.89
N PHE A 69 4.77 -8.51 6.62
CA PHE A 69 3.73 -8.26 7.63
C PHE A 69 3.76 -9.30 8.74
N LEU A 70 3.81 -10.57 8.38
CA LEU A 70 3.80 -11.66 9.36
C LEU A 70 5.03 -11.62 10.27
N SER A 71 6.22 -11.37 9.72
CA SER A 71 7.46 -11.19 10.50
C SER A 71 7.36 -9.98 11.45
N ALA A 72 6.77 -8.89 11.00
CA ALA A 72 6.57 -7.70 11.83
C ALA A 72 5.59 -7.96 12.99
N GLU A 73 4.48 -8.64 12.75
CA GLU A 73 3.51 -9.00 13.79
C GLU A 73 4.09 -10.01 14.80
N LEU A 74 4.84 -11.02 14.34
CA LEU A 74 5.54 -11.95 15.22
C LEU A 74 6.57 -11.24 16.11
N ARG A 75 7.28 -10.25 15.57
CA ARG A 75 8.20 -9.42 16.36
C ARG A 75 7.45 -8.59 17.41
N ARG A 76 6.32 -7.94 17.04
CA ARG A 76 5.47 -7.20 17.98
C ARG A 76 4.91 -8.08 19.08
N ALA A 77 4.55 -9.32 18.76
CA ALA A 77 4.09 -10.33 19.72
C ALA A 77 5.21 -10.86 20.63
N GLY A 78 6.46 -10.41 20.45
CA GLY A 78 7.59 -10.83 21.29
C GLY A 78 8.17 -12.22 20.95
N VAL A 79 7.77 -12.81 19.81
CA VAL A 79 8.22 -14.13 19.37
C VAL A 79 9.69 -14.09 18.92
N GLY A 80 10.17 -12.95 18.42
CA GLY A 80 11.53 -12.75 17.95
C GLY A 80 11.60 -12.20 16.53
N ASP A 81 12.82 -11.97 16.05
CA ASP A 81 13.06 -11.52 14.68
C ASP A 81 13.17 -12.73 13.75
N ILE A 82 12.16 -12.92 12.93
CA ILE A 82 12.00 -14.10 12.07
C ILE A 82 12.06 -13.66 10.61
N ASP A 83 13.02 -14.18 9.85
CA ASP A 83 13.10 -13.98 8.39
C ASP A 83 12.27 -15.04 7.66
N LEU A 84 10.98 -14.82 7.52
CA LEU A 84 10.10 -15.68 6.74
C LEU A 84 10.34 -15.58 5.23
N ALA A 85 10.90 -14.47 4.75
CA ALA A 85 11.12 -14.26 3.32
C ALA A 85 12.10 -15.28 2.74
N SER A 86 13.16 -15.64 3.47
CA SER A 86 14.12 -16.68 3.07
C SER A 86 13.53 -18.10 3.05
N HIS A 87 12.37 -18.28 3.66
CA HIS A 87 11.63 -19.54 3.75
C HIS A 87 10.37 -19.54 2.91
N SER A 88 10.29 -18.68 1.88
CA SER A 88 9.07 -18.49 1.09
C SER A 88 9.24 -18.76 -0.40
N LEU A 89 8.12 -19.11 -1.05
CA LEU A 89 7.93 -19.13 -2.49
C LEU A 89 6.87 -18.11 -2.89
N CYS A 90 7.13 -17.40 -3.97
CA CYS A 90 6.21 -16.39 -4.50
C CYS A 90 5.62 -16.84 -5.83
N THR A 91 4.32 -17.18 -5.86
CA THR A 91 3.66 -17.61 -7.09
C THR A 91 3.58 -16.50 -8.13
N MET A 92 3.50 -15.23 -7.72
CA MET A 92 3.55 -14.07 -8.61
C MET A 92 4.86 -14.03 -9.44
N ARG A 93 5.98 -14.40 -8.83
CA ARG A 93 7.30 -14.45 -9.50
C ARG A 93 7.51 -15.71 -10.30
N LEU A 94 6.87 -16.83 -9.95
CA LEU A 94 6.95 -18.08 -10.67
C LEU A 94 6.07 -18.09 -11.93
N ALA A 95 4.92 -17.43 -11.90
CA ALA A 95 3.94 -17.45 -12.97
C ALA A 95 4.50 -17.03 -14.35
N PRO A 96 5.30 -15.95 -14.51
CA PRO A 96 5.85 -15.56 -15.80
C PRO A 96 6.85 -16.54 -16.38
N MET A 97 7.44 -17.44 -15.58
CA MET A 97 8.31 -18.51 -16.07
C MET A 97 7.51 -19.59 -16.82
N ALA A 98 6.27 -19.81 -16.37
CA ALA A 98 5.35 -20.75 -17.02
C ALA A 98 4.47 -20.06 -18.08
N PHE A 99 4.07 -18.83 -17.85
CA PHE A 99 3.13 -18.04 -18.65
C PHE A 99 3.74 -16.68 -18.99
N PRO A 100 4.62 -16.59 -20.00
CA PRO A 100 5.24 -15.32 -20.39
C PRO A 100 4.20 -14.25 -20.72
N GLY A 101 4.39 -13.03 -20.17
CA GLY A 101 3.48 -11.90 -20.41
C GLY A 101 2.24 -11.88 -19.50
N VAL A 102 2.04 -12.86 -18.62
CA VAL A 102 0.91 -12.83 -17.68
C VAL A 102 1.03 -11.62 -16.74
N ALA A 103 -0.07 -10.93 -16.46
CA ALA A 103 -0.11 -9.86 -15.45
C ALA A 103 0.22 -10.42 -14.06
N ARG A 104 0.53 -9.52 -13.09
CA ARG A 104 0.97 -9.95 -11.75
C ARG A 104 -0.16 -10.24 -10.77
N THR A 105 -1.42 -9.97 -11.13
CA THR A 105 -2.55 -10.26 -10.24
C THR A 105 -2.77 -11.77 -10.08
N LEU A 106 -3.24 -12.18 -8.88
CA LEU A 106 -3.56 -13.58 -8.62
C LEU A 106 -4.57 -14.13 -9.64
N THR A 107 -5.59 -13.33 -9.95
CA THR A 107 -6.61 -13.66 -10.93
C THR A 107 -6.02 -14.00 -12.29
N SER A 108 -5.23 -13.09 -12.86
CA SER A 108 -4.63 -13.31 -14.20
C SER A 108 -3.69 -14.51 -14.22
N CYS A 109 -2.93 -14.73 -13.15
CA CYS A 109 -2.07 -15.90 -13.03
C CYS A 109 -2.88 -17.20 -12.94
N CYS A 110 -4.00 -17.19 -12.21
CA CYS A 110 -4.91 -18.34 -12.10
C CYS A 110 -5.61 -18.62 -13.42
N GLU A 111 -6.09 -17.59 -14.11
CA GLU A 111 -6.70 -17.73 -15.44
C GLU A 111 -5.73 -18.32 -16.45
N ALA A 112 -4.48 -17.84 -16.51
CA ALA A 112 -3.44 -18.40 -17.37
C ALA A 112 -3.12 -19.87 -17.04
N ALA A 113 -3.26 -20.27 -15.78
CA ALA A 113 -3.07 -21.63 -15.31
C ALA A 113 -4.31 -22.52 -15.44
N GLY A 114 -5.45 -21.99 -15.89
CA GLY A 114 -6.73 -22.69 -15.92
C GLY A 114 -7.31 -22.99 -14.53
N VAL A 115 -6.94 -22.22 -13.52
CA VAL A 115 -7.41 -22.33 -12.13
C VAL A 115 -8.59 -21.38 -11.92
N SER A 116 -9.75 -21.92 -11.53
CA SER A 116 -10.92 -21.10 -11.20
C SER A 116 -10.78 -20.49 -9.81
N VAL A 117 -11.02 -19.17 -9.69
CA VAL A 117 -11.07 -18.44 -8.43
C VAL A 117 -12.53 -18.22 -8.06
N GLN A 118 -12.95 -18.67 -6.88
CA GLN A 118 -14.38 -18.65 -6.51
C GLN A 118 -14.84 -17.30 -5.95
N GLN A 119 -14.05 -16.65 -5.12
CA GLN A 119 -14.33 -15.31 -4.57
C GLN A 119 -13.02 -14.56 -4.36
N HIS A 120 -12.96 -13.30 -4.81
CA HIS A 120 -11.80 -12.45 -4.61
C HIS A 120 -11.83 -11.78 -3.22
N HIS A 121 -10.62 -11.44 -2.70
CA HIS A 121 -10.42 -10.67 -1.45
C HIS A 121 -10.90 -11.35 -0.16
N ARG A 122 -11.10 -12.66 -0.20
CA ARG A 122 -11.25 -13.46 1.00
C ARG A 122 -9.97 -14.28 1.22
N ALA A 123 -9.31 -14.09 2.36
CA ALA A 123 -7.99 -14.66 2.64
C ALA A 123 -7.92 -16.19 2.40
N LEU A 124 -8.96 -16.95 2.77
CA LEU A 124 -8.98 -18.39 2.54
C LEU A 124 -9.15 -18.75 1.06
N ASP A 125 -9.95 -17.99 0.32
CA ASP A 125 -10.18 -18.24 -1.11
C ASP A 125 -8.92 -17.88 -1.90
N ASP A 126 -8.24 -16.78 -1.57
CA ASP A 126 -6.96 -16.39 -2.15
C ASP A 126 -5.85 -17.40 -1.82
N ALA A 127 -5.81 -17.92 -0.58
CA ALA A 127 -4.89 -18.98 -0.21
C ALA A 127 -5.17 -20.28 -0.96
N THR A 128 -6.44 -20.60 -1.24
CA THR A 128 -6.84 -21.78 -2.01
C THR A 128 -6.47 -21.64 -3.49
N ALA A 129 -6.71 -20.47 -4.07
CA ALA A 129 -6.31 -20.13 -5.42
C ALA A 129 -4.78 -20.19 -5.58
N THR A 130 -4.04 -19.61 -4.62
CA THR A 130 -2.57 -19.64 -4.58
C THR A 130 -2.02 -21.07 -4.49
N ALA A 131 -2.64 -21.93 -3.68
CA ALA A 131 -2.26 -23.34 -3.57
C ALA A 131 -2.49 -24.11 -4.89
N SER A 132 -3.62 -23.87 -5.55
CA SER A 132 -3.96 -24.47 -6.83
C SER A 132 -3.02 -23.98 -7.95
N LEU A 133 -2.73 -22.70 -7.95
CA LEU A 133 -1.75 -22.10 -8.87
C LEU A 133 -0.35 -22.68 -8.65
N LEU A 134 0.10 -22.81 -7.40
CA LEU A 134 1.38 -23.45 -7.09
C LEU A 134 1.45 -24.87 -7.66
N ALA A 135 0.40 -25.66 -7.45
CA ALA A 135 0.34 -27.03 -7.95
C ALA A 135 0.43 -27.13 -9.49
N CYS A 136 -0.09 -26.12 -10.20
CA CYS A 136 0.09 -25.99 -11.64
C CYS A 136 1.53 -25.58 -11.99
N LEU A 137 2.06 -24.56 -11.35
CA LEU A 137 3.37 -23.99 -11.64
C LEU A 137 4.50 -25.01 -11.43
N VAL A 138 4.51 -25.77 -10.34
CA VAL A 138 5.59 -26.72 -10.06
C VAL A 138 5.59 -27.94 -11.00
N ARG A 139 4.51 -28.18 -11.72
CA ARG A 139 4.44 -29.21 -12.78
C ARG A 139 4.95 -28.70 -14.12
N HIS A 140 5.07 -27.37 -14.27
CA HIS A 140 5.59 -26.79 -15.50
C HIS A 140 7.10 -27.05 -15.63
N PRO A 141 7.60 -27.61 -16.75
CA PRO A 141 9.00 -28.07 -16.89
C PRO A 141 10.02 -26.97 -16.55
N VAL A 142 9.81 -25.74 -17.02
CA VAL A 142 10.72 -24.62 -16.76
C VAL A 142 10.77 -24.28 -15.27
N VAL A 143 9.62 -24.20 -14.60
CA VAL A 143 9.55 -23.91 -13.16
C VAL A 143 10.21 -25.05 -12.36
N ALA A 144 9.92 -26.31 -12.73
CA ALA A 144 10.49 -27.48 -12.06
C ALA A 144 12.03 -27.55 -12.16
N SER A 145 12.61 -27.09 -13.29
CA SER A 145 14.06 -27.14 -13.50
C SER A 145 14.81 -25.97 -12.85
N GLU A 146 14.20 -24.80 -12.75
CA GLU A 146 14.89 -23.57 -12.35
C GLU A 146 14.63 -23.16 -10.89
N VAL A 147 13.50 -23.61 -10.30
CA VAL A 147 13.12 -23.20 -8.97
C VAL A 147 13.82 -24.02 -7.88
N ARG A 148 14.74 -23.38 -7.15
CA ARG A 148 15.27 -23.94 -5.91
C ARG A 148 14.18 -23.86 -4.83
N ARG A 149 13.79 -25.00 -4.28
CA ARG A 149 12.87 -25.04 -3.13
C ARG A 149 13.55 -24.36 -1.92
N PRO A 150 12.93 -23.38 -1.27
CA PRO A 150 13.44 -22.82 -0.03
C PRO A 150 13.54 -23.91 1.05
N ARG A 151 14.38 -23.66 2.05
CA ARG A 151 14.41 -24.53 3.23
C ARG A 151 13.14 -24.30 4.05
N PRO A 152 12.54 -25.34 4.61
CA PRO A 152 11.43 -25.19 5.54
C PRO A 152 11.82 -24.26 6.71
N PHE A 153 10.86 -23.50 7.19
CA PHE A 153 11.05 -22.66 8.36
C PHE A 153 11.24 -23.52 9.62
N VAL A 154 12.29 -23.25 10.39
CA VAL A 154 12.54 -23.86 11.69
C VAL A 154 12.75 -22.73 12.69
N PRO A 155 11.90 -22.60 13.70
CA PRO A 155 12.04 -21.54 14.70
C PRO A 155 13.29 -21.81 15.55
N THR A 156 14.29 -20.93 15.45
CA THR A 156 15.49 -20.98 16.29
C THR A 156 15.45 -19.83 17.29
N GLY A 157 15.55 -20.14 18.60
CA GLY A 157 15.54 -19.13 19.66
C GLY A 157 14.19 -18.49 19.95
N VAL A 158 13.13 -19.01 19.39
CA VAL A 158 11.75 -18.54 19.60
C VAL A 158 11.26 -19.01 20.97
N ARG A 159 10.71 -18.09 21.77
CA ARG A 159 10.00 -18.43 23.00
C ARG A 159 8.53 -18.63 22.65
N LEU A 160 8.13 -19.89 22.54
CA LEU A 160 6.70 -20.22 22.45
C LEU A 160 6.10 -20.10 23.85
N GLY A 161 5.02 -19.35 23.95
CA GLY A 161 4.19 -19.26 25.15
C GLY A 161 3.42 -20.55 25.39
N ARG A 162 2.56 -20.55 26.40
CA ARG A 162 1.62 -21.67 26.62
C ARG A 162 0.58 -21.67 25.51
N PRO A 163 0.25 -22.83 24.92
CA PRO A 163 -0.82 -22.91 23.93
C PRO A 163 -2.13 -22.43 24.53
N VAL A 164 -2.58 -21.28 24.11
CA VAL A 164 -3.92 -20.78 24.35
C VAL A 164 -4.81 -21.46 23.33
N ARG A 165 -5.97 -21.98 23.75
CA ARG A 165 -6.94 -22.54 22.81
C ARG A 165 -7.32 -21.46 21.81
N PRO A 166 -7.10 -21.66 20.51
CA PRO A 166 -7.39 -20.64 19.52
C PRO A 166 -8.90 -20.39 19.47
N VAL A 167 -9.28 -19.15 19.70
CA VAL A 167 -10.63 -18.69 19.40
C VAL A 167 -10.65 -18.39 17.92
N CYS A 168 -11.14 -19.33 17.12
CA CYS A 168 -11.34 -19.12 15.69
C CYS A 168 -12.66 -18.35 15.50
N VAL A 169 -12.56 -17.07 15.20
CA VAL A 169 -13.72 -16.25 14.83
C VAL A 169 -13.79 -16.24 13.30
N ARG A 170 -14.80 -16.93 12.76
CA ARG A 170 -15.03 -16.95 11.32
C ARG A 170 -15.82 -15.71 10.90
N PRO A 171 -15.44 -15.06 9.78
CA PRO A 171 -16.23 -13.96 9.27
C PRO A 171 -17.64 -14.44 8.88
N SER A 172 -18.65 -13.86 9.52
CA SER A 172 -20.04 -14.04 9.13
C SER A 172 -20.34 -13.07 7.99
N ARG A 173 -20.36 -13.54 6.75
CA ARG A 173 -20.67 -12.70 5.58
C ARG A 173 -22.06 -12.96 5.05
N SER A 174 -22.80 -11.87 4.85
CA SER A 174 -23.85 -11.82 3.85
C SER A 174 -23.19 -11.69 2.49
N VAL A 175 -23.40 -12.67 1.64
CA VAL A 175 -22.97 -12.69 0.23
C VAL A 175 -23.79 -11.65 -0.51
N GLN A 176 -23.31 -10.41 -0.57
CA GLN A 176 -23.87 -9.39 -1.46
C GLN A 176 -22.86 -8.27 -1.73
N ASP A 177 -21.71 -8.62 -2.26
CA ASP A 177 -20.95 -7.65 -3.04
C ASP A 177 -20.60 -8.33 -4.34
N SER A 178 -21.47 -8.13 -5.32
CA SER A 178 -21.13 -8.32 -6.72
C SER A 178 -19.93 -7.42 -6.99
N ILE A 179 -18.78 -8.04 -7.24
CA ILE A 179 -17.64 -7.36 -7.85
C ILE A 179 -18.20 -6.72 -9.10
N GLN A 180 -18.43 -5.42 -9.06
CA GLN A 180 -18.66 -4.68 -10.28
C GLN A 180 -17.39 -4.86 -11.09
N ASP A 181 -17.53 -5.48 -12.24
CA ASP A 181 -16.49 -5.61 -13.27
C ASP A 181 -16.14 -4.19 -13.72
N ASN A 182 -15.32 -3.52 -12.87
CA ASN A 182 -14.96 -2.14 -13.11
C ASN A 182 -13.72 -2.11 -14.02
N TRP A 183 -13.59 -1.03 -14.77
CA TRP A 183 -12.50 -0.80 -15.70
C TRP A 183 -11.11 -0.94 -15.03
N MET A 184 -10.95 -0.53 -13.75
CA MET A 184 -9.68 -0.63 -13.01
C MET A 184 -9.27 -2.08 -12.73
N SER A 185 -10.22 -2.95 -12.38
CA SER A 185 -9.92 -4.38 -12.21
C SER A 185 -9.46 -5.00 -13.54
N ARG A 186 -10.06 -4.58 -14.67
CA ARG A 186 -9.62 -5.00 -16.01
C ARG A 186 -8.23 -4.45 -16.35
N ILE A 187 -7.92 -3.19 -15.98
CA ILE A 187 -6.58 -2.61 -16.14
C ILE A 187 -5.56 -3.39 -15.33
N ALA A 188 -5.78 -3.60 -14.04
CA ALA A 188 -4.86 -4.34 -13.17
C ALA A 188 -4.61 -5.76 -13.73
N ALA A 189 -5.67 -6.42 -14.23
CA ALA A 189 -5.57 -7.74 -14.85
C ALA A 189 -4.81 -7.74 -16.20
N SER A 190 -4.79 -6.62 -16.91
CA SER A 190 -4.17 -6.48 -18.23
C SER A 190 -2.83 -5.73 -18.21
N MET A 191 -2.45 -5.16 -17.06
CA MET A 191 -1.23 -4.35 -16.92
C MET A 191 0.01 -5.16 -17.32
N PRO A 192 0.79 -4.69 -18.30
CA PRO A 192 2.00 -5.38 -18.71
C PRO A 192 3.01 -5.41 -17.55
N ARG A 193 3.72 -6.53 -17.41
CA ARG A 193 4.80 -6.62 -16.44
C ARG A 193 5.94 -5.72 -16.88
N LEU A 194 6.30 -4.80 -16.02
CA LEU A 194 7.47 -3.95 -16.23
C LEU A 194 8.75 -4.75 -15.92
N PRO A 195 9.85 -4.53 -16.65
CA PRO A 195 11.15 -5.10 -16.31
C PRO A 195 11.72 -4.38 -15.09
N VAL A 196 11.26 -4.76 -13.92
CA VAL A 196 11.64 -4.17 -12.62
C VAL A 196 12.17 -5.26 -11.69
N GLY A 197 12.87 -4.86 -10.63
CA GLY A 197 13.36 -5.77 -9.62
C GLY A 197 12.26 -6.35 -8.73
N PRO A 198 12.59 -7.34 -7.88
CA PRO A 198 11.59 -7.98 -7.02
C PRO A 198 10.95 -7.05 -5.98
N ALA A 199 11.65 -6.00 -5.57
CA ALA A 199 11.13 -5.03 -4.61
C ALA A 199 10.08 -4.14 -5.28
N GLU A 200 10.40 -3.62 -6.45
CA GLU A 200 9.53 -2.78 -7.25
C GLU A 200 8.28 -3.55 -7.72
N GLU A 201 8.45 -4.83 -8.12
CA GLU A 201 7.33 -5.68 -8.50
C GLU A 201 6.38 -5.91 -7.31
N CYS A 202 6.92 -6.11 -6.10
CA CYS A 202 6.16 -6.22 -4.87
C CYS A 202 5.35 -4.95 -4.59
N TYR A 203 5.98 -3.78 -4.72
CA TYR A 203 5.33 -2.49 -4.53
C TYR A 203 4.18 -2.28 -5.53
N LEU A 204 4.43 -2.52 -6.82
CA LEU A 204 3.42 -2.38 -7.87
C LEU A 204 2.22 -3.32 -7.67
N ALA A 205 2.43 -4.53 -7.16
CA ALA A 205 1.34 -5.45 -6.88
C ALA A 205 0.42 -4.97 -5.74
N VAL A 206 0.97 -4.26 -4.75
CA VAL A 206 0.17 -3.63 -3.68
C VAL A 206 -0.54 -2.39 -4.21
N LEU A 207 0.14 -1.62 -5.07
CA LEU A 207 -0.47 -0.46 -5.73
C LEU A 207 -1.65 -0.87 -6.64
N ASP A 208 -1.52 -1.97 -7.41
CA ASP A 208 -2.63 -2.53 -8.21
C ASP A 208 -3.86 -2.78 -7.33
N ARG A 209 -3.65 -3.41 -6.16
CA ARG A 209 -4.73 -3.72 -5.23
C ARG A 209 -5.34 -2.46 -4.60
N ALA A 210 -4.50 -1.52 -4.19
CA ALA A 210 -4.94 -0.28 -3.55
C ALA A 210 -5.73 0.63 -4.52
N LEU A 211 -5.49 0.53 -5.82
CA LEU A 211 -6.19 1.31 -6.84
C LEU A 211 -7.43 0.62 -7.42
N GLU A 212 -7.79 -0.59 -6.97
CA GLU A 212 -8.96 -1.32 -7.52
C GLU A 212 -10.28 -0.54 -7.41
N ASP A 213 -10.45 0.26 -6.35
CA ASP A 213 -11.63 1.13 -6.19
C ASP A 213 -11.42 2.56 -6.71
N LYS A 214 -10.29 2.82 -7.35
CA LYS A 214 -9.89 4.14 -7.91
C LYS A 214 -9.61 5.22 -6.85
N LEU A 215 -9.47 4.84 -5.57
CA LEU A 215 -9.26 5.78 -4.47
C LEU A 215 -8.21 5.21 -3.49
N LEU A 216 -7.10 5.92 -3.33
CA LEU A 216 -6.17 5.62 -2.25
C LEU A 216 -6.69 6.22 -0.94
N SER A 217 -7.12 5.39 -0.03
CA SER A 217 -7.43 5.80 1.33
C SER A 217 -6.15 6.21 2.09
N GLY A 218 -6.31 7.00 3.16
CA GLY A 218 -5.15 7.38 3.98
C GLY A 218 -4.38 6.18 4.55
N LEU A 219 -5.08 5.08 4.85
CA LEU A 219 -4.45 3.84 5.34
C LEU A 219 -3.68 3.10 4.25
N GLU A 220 -4.18 3.06 3.03
CA GLU A 220 -3.47 2.46 1.90
C GLU A 220 -2.22 3.26 1.53
N VAL A 221 -2.29 4.58 1.64
CA VAL A 221 -1.10 5.44 1.47
C VAL A 221 -0.06 5.14 2.57
N GLU A 222 -0.47 5.03 3.83
CA GLU A 222 0.43 4.64 4.94
C GLU A 222 1.02 3.24 4.71
N GLU A 223 0.22 2.29 4.24
CA GLU A 223 0.67 0.92 3.89
C GLU A 223 1.70 0.93 2.75
N LEU A 224 1.46 1.70 1.69
CA LEU A 224 2.40 1.86 0.57
C LEU A 224 3.70 2.54 1.01
N ILE A 225 3.65 3.56 1.88
CA ILE A 225 4.84 4.21 2.45
C ILE A 225 5.64 3.23 3.31
N ALA A 226 4.97 2.51 4.20
CA ALA A 226 5.61 1.50 5.04
C ALA A 226 6.26 0.40 4.20
N LEU A 227 5.59 -0.05 3.15
CA LEU A 227 6.10 -1.05 2.22
C LEU A 227 7.31 -0.52 1.45
N ALA A 228 7.26 0.69 0.88
CA ALA A 228 8.39 1.30 0.18
C ALA A 228 9.63 1.37 1.10
N THR A 229 9.43 1.79 2.35
CA THR A 229 10.48 1.84 3.37
C THR A 229 11.06 0.45 3.65
N ALA A 230 10.22 -0.57 3.83
CA ALA A 230 10.64 -1.95 4.09
C ALA A 230 11.36 -2.59 2.89
N LEU A 231 11.06 -2.13 1.68
CA LEU A 231 11.68 -2.57 0.43
C LEU A 231 12.94 -1.75 0.07
N ASN A 232 13.31 -0.74 0.86
CA ASN A 232 14.38 0.23 0.58
C ASN A 232 14.17 0.96 -0.78
N LEU A 233 12.94 1.26 -1.13
CA LEU A 233 12.61 2.12 -2.27
C LEU A 233 12.60 3.57 -1.79
N ASP A 234 13.46 4.39 -2.37
CA ASP A 234 13.47 5.83 -2.11
C ASP A 234 12.34 6.54 -2.87
N GLN A 235 12.14 7.81 -2.57
CA GLN A 235 11.10 8.63 -3.19
C GLN A 235 11.22 8.69 -4.72
N ARG A 236 12.46 8.71 -5.23
CA ARG A 236 12.71 8.73 -6.67
C ARG A 236 12.26 7.42 -7.32
N ALA A 237 12.65 6.27 -6.75
CA ALA A 237 12.25 4.96 -7.25
C ALA A 237 10.73 4.80 -7.26
N VAL A 238 10.04 5.24 -6.18
CA VAL A 238 8.59 5.23 -6.11
C VAL A 238 7.97 6.13 -7.18
N GLY A 239 8.50 7.34 -7.38
CA GLY A 239 8.03 8.26 -8.44
C GLY A 239 8.20 7.69 -9.85
N GLU A 240 9.32 7.01 -10.13
CA GLU A 240 9.55 6.32 -11.39
C GLU A 240 8.55 5.16 -11.59
N LEU A 241 8.23 4.41 -10.54
CA LEU A 241 7.23 3.34 -10.59
C LEU A 241 5.82 3.89 -10.84
N HIS A 242 5.43 4.96 -10.16
CA HIS A 242 4.15 5.64 -10.38
C HIS A 242 4.03 6.18 -11.81
N THR A 243 5.11 6.76 -12.34
CA THR A 243 5.16 7.23 -13.73
C THR A 243 4.90 6.08 -14.70
N ARG A 244 5.64 4.98 -14.57
CA ARG A 244 5.48 3.80 -15.41
C ARG A 244 4.09 3.18 -15.28
N TYR A 245 3.52 3.19 -14.08
CA TYR A 245 2.17 2.71 -13.81
C TYR A 245 1.13 3.52 -14.59
N LEU A 246 1.19 4.84 -14.48
CA LEU A 246 0.25 5.74 -15.16
C LEU A 246 0.36 5.63 -16.70
N TRP A 247 1.57 5.45 -17.22
CA TRP A 247 1.78 5.21 -18.65
C TRP A 247 1.22 3.85 -19.11
N GLY A 248 1.39 2.80 -18.31
CA GLY A 248 0.78 1.50 -18.57
C GLY A 248 -0.74 1.59 -18.65
N MET A 249 -1.37 2.32 -17.73
CA MET A 249 -2.82 2.59 -17.76
C MET A 249 -3.25 3.35 -19.04
N ALA A 250 -2.50 4.38 -19.41
CA ALA A 250 -2.77 5.14 -20.62
C ALA A 250 -2.64 4.27 -21.89
N ALA A 251 -1.62 3.42 -21.95
CA ALA A 251 -1.44 2.50 -23.07
C ALA A 251 -2.61 1.51 -23.21
N LEU A 252 -3.14 1.02 -22.09
CA LEU A 252 -4.33 0.15 -22.09
C LEU A 252 -5.60 0.90 -22.49
N ALA A 253 -5.78 2.16 -22.06
CA ALA A 253 -6.90 2.99 -22.50
C ALA A 253 -6.87 3.25 -24.01
N TRP A 254 -5.69 3.25 -24.64
CA TRP A 254 -5.52 3.37 -26.10
C TRP A 254 -5.61 2.04 -26.87
N ALA A 255 -5.79 0.90 -26.20
CA ALA A 255 -5.70 -0.41 -26.84
C ALA A 255 -6.72 -0.61 -27.97
N ASP A 256 -7.89 0.02 -27.90
CA ASP A 256 -8.91 0.01 -28.95
C ASP A 256 -8.84 1.24 -29.88
N GLY A 257 -7.87 2.14 -29.66
CA GLY A 257 -7.64 3.35 -30.46
C GLY A 257 -8.46 4.58 -30.04
N VAL A 258 -9.31 4.48 -29.01
CA VAL A 258 -10.17 5.57 -28.55
C VAL A 258 -10.22 5.61 -27.03
N VAL A 259 -9.70 6.67 -26.41
CA VAL A 259 -9.87 6.87 -24.96
C VAL A 259 -11.25 7.46 -24.68
N THR A 260 -12.09 6.70 -24.03
CA THR A 260 -13.44 7.10 -23.64
C THR A 260 -13.42 8.23 -22.61
N HIS A 261 -14.57 8.89 -22.41
CA HIS A 261 -14.71 9.92 -21.38
C HIS A 261 -14.49 9.35 -19.96
N GLU A 262 -14.94 8.13 -19.71
CA GLU A 262 -14.80 7.44 -18.43
C GLU A 262 -13.32 7.07 -18.16
N GLU A 263 -12.63 6.50 -19.13
CA GLU A 263 -11.21 6.16 -19.01
C GLU A 263 -10.34 7.40 -18.77
N ARG A 264 -10.67 8.52 -19.45
CA ARG A 264 -9.99 9.79 -19.22
C ARG A 264 -10.22 10.33 -17.80
N ALA A 265 -11.45 10.22 -17.30
CA ALA A 265 -11.77 10.63 -15.94
C ALA A 265 -11.02 9.77 -14.90
N ASP A 266 -10.90 8.48 -15.16
CA ASP A 266 -10.17 7.54 -14.29
C ASP A 266 -8.67 7.78 -14.34
N LEU A 267 -8.08 8.01 -15.52
CA LEU A 267 -6.67 8.40 -15.66
C LEU A 267 -6.35 9.68 -14.87
N ARG A 268 -7.19 10.72 -14.97
CA ARG A 268 -7.02 11.94 -14.16
C ARG A 268 -7.11 11.66 -12.67
N ARG A 269 -8.06 10.81 -12.25
CA ARG A 269 -8.24 10.47 -10.84
C ARG A 269 -7.02 9.77 -10.28
N VAL A 270 -6.53 8.74 -10.96
CA VAL A 270 -5.33 8.00 -10.54
C VAL A 270 -4.09 8.89 -10.61
N ALA A 271 -3.93 9.70 -11.66
CA ALA A 271 -2.82 10.64 -11.76
C ALA A 271 -2.73 11.56 -10.54
N ARG A 272 -3.82 12.18 -10.11
CA ARG A 272 -3.86 13.03 -8.91
C ARG A 272 -3.45 12.29 -7.64
N GLN A 273 -3.89 11.04 -7.50
CA GLN A 273 -3.56 10.23 -6.32
C GLN A 273 -2.09 9.81 -6.28
N LEU A 274 -1.50 9.61 -7.45
CA LEU A 274 -0.09 9.32 -7.60
C LEU A 274 0.80 10.59 -7.59
N GLY A 275 0.19 11.77 -7.42
CA GLY A 275 0.90 13.04 -7.30
C GLY A 275 1.18 13.75 -8.63
N PHE A 276 0.54 13.33 -9.73
CA PHE A 276 0.70 13.97 -11.05
C PHE A 276 -0.38 15.02 -11.32
N SER A 277 -0.09 15.94 -12.24
CA SER A 277 -1.02 16.97 -12.67
C SER A 277 -2.09 16.44 -13.65
N ASP A 278 -3.24 17.14 -13.71
CA ASP A 278 -4.29 16.83 -14.67
C ASP A 278 -3.82 17.01 -16.12
N GLU A 279 -2.92 17.97 -16.36
CA GLU A 279 -2.36 18.21 -17.69
C GLU A 279 -1.59 16.98 -18.20
N LEU A 280 -0.87 16.27 -17.32
CA LEU A 280 -0.20 15.04 -17.70
C LEU A 280 -1.22 13.97 -18.12
N ALA A 281 -2.25 13.76 -17.31
CA ALA A 281 -3.32 12.80 -17.61
C ALA A 281 -4.04 13.14 -18.93
N ASP A 282 -4.28 14.43 -19.20
CA ASP A 282 -4.88 14.89 -20.43
C ASP A 282 -3.98 14.66 -21.66
N ARG A 283 -2.69 14.93 -21.53
CA ARG A 283 -1.71 14.62 -22.60
C ARG A 283 -1.68 13.13 -22.89
N LEU A 284 -1.66 12.28 -21.87
CA LEU A 284 -1.68 10.82 -22.00
C LEU A 284 -2.94 10.31 -22.67
N SER A 285 -4.08 11.00 -22.48
CA SER A 285 -5.36 10.64 -23.09
C SER A 285 -5.57 11.23 -24.50
N THR A 286 -4.70 12.12 -24.98
CA THR A 286 -4.83 12.78 -26.29
C THR A 286 -3.80 12.34 -27.31
N VAL A 287 -2.68 11.78 -26.90
CA VAL A 287 -1.58 11.36 -27.78
C VAL A 287 -1.25 9.90 -27.55
N PRO A 288 -1.54 8.98 -28.49
CA PRO A 288 -1.17 7.59 -28.38
C PRO A 288 0.36 7.42 -28.50
N GLY A 289 0.93 6.58 -27.63
CA GLY A 289 2.29 6.04 -27.82
C GLY A 289 3.45 7.00 -27.51
N VAL A 290 3.24 8.07 -26.73
CA VAL A 290 4.37 8.84 -26.18
C VAL A 290 5.03 7.98 -25.11
N GLU A 291 6.03 7.18 -25.48
CA GLU A 291 6.92 6.58 -24.49
C GLU A 291 7.66 7.69 -23.74
N PRO A 292 7.78 7.62 -22.40
CA PRO A 292 8.70 8.50 -21.71
C PRO A 292 10.08 8.22 -22.29
N GLU A 293 10.71 9.22 -22.90
CA GLU A 293 12.12 9.15 -23.15
C GLU A 293 12.80 8.96 -21.78
N LEU A 294 13.18 7.73 -21.49
CA LEU A 294 14.05 7.36 -20.37
C LEU A 294 15.49 7.82 -20.64
N SER A 295 15.65 8.89 -21.40
CA SER A 295 16.91 9.61 -21.52
C SER A 295 17.17 10.28 -20.19
N GLY A 296 18.23 9.84 -19.52
CA GLY A 296 18.80 10.30 -18.27
C GLY A 296 18.79 11.80 -17.99
N GLY A 297 17.64 12.33 -17.80
CA GLY A 297 17.36 13.62 -17.22
C GLY A 297 16.41 13.39 -16.09
N CYS A 298 16.91 13.56 -14.86
CA CYS A 298 16.10 13.86 -13.71
C CYS A 298 15.11 14.93 -14.16
N VAL A 299 13.86 14.56 -14.44
CA VAL A 299 12.80 15.53 -14.25
C VAL A 299 12.67 15.54 -12.75
N ASP A 300 13.31 16.51 -12.13
CA ASP A 300 12.95 16.89 -10.78
C ASP A 300 11.42 16.88 -10.71
N PRO A 301 10.81 16.24 -9.72
CA PRO A 301 9.38 16.38 -9.50
C PRO A 301 9.14 17.88 -9.54
N PRO A 302 8.11 18.37 -10.27
CA PRO A 302 8.01 19.77 -10.63
C PRO A 302 8.27 20.62 -9.39
N GLN A 303 9.42 21.27 -9.35
CA GLN A 303 9.83 22.21 -8.30
C GLN A 303 8.83 23.37 -8.21
N GLU A 304 8.01 23.53 -9.25
CA GLU A 304 6.93 24.53 -9.32
C GLU A 304 5.88 24.44 -8.21
N ARG A 305 5.67 23.29 -7.55
CA ARG A 305 4.75 23.24 -6.40
C ARG A 305 5.41 23.42 -5.04
N VAL A 306 6.72 23.28 -4.98
CA VAL A 306 7.46 23.68 -3.78
C VAL A 306 7.74 25.18 -3.84
N GLU A 307 7.90 25.74 -5.05
CA GLU A 307 8.08 27.18 -5.23
C GLU A 307 6.77 27.95 -5.13
N ASP A 308 5.63 27.45 -5.65
CA ASP A 308 4.33 28.09 -5.43
C ASP A 308 3.94 28.10 -3.95
N GLY A 309 4.18 27.02 -3.22
CA GLY A 309 4.01 27.00 -1.77
C GLY A 309 5.05 27.83 -1.02
N LEU A 310 6.24 28.02 -1.59
CA LEU A 310 7.28 28.88 -1.07
C LEU A 310 7.04 30.35 -1.43
N GLU A 311 6.53 30.65 -2.62
CA GLU A 311 6.14 32.01 -3.00
C GLU A 311 4.88 32.49 -2.24
N GLU A 312 3.87 31.66 -2.04
CA GLU A 312 2.78 31.98 -1.12
C GLU A 312 3.26 32.07 0.33
N ALA A 313 4.20 31.23 0.76
CA ALA A 313 4.80 31.30 2.08
C ALA A 313 5.78 32.48 2.23
N MET A 314 6.36 32.97 1.15
CA MET A 314 7.23 34.18 1.15
C MET A 314 6.43 35.47 1.38
N ASN A 315 5.14 35.49 1.10
CA ASN A 315 4.24 36.62 1.37
C ASN A 315 3.42 36.45 2.66
N LEU A 316 3.59 35.34 3.39
CA LEU A 316 2.89 35.13 4.65
C LEU A 316 3.59 35.92 5.76
N THR A 317 2.85 36.80 6.41
CA THR A 317 3.31 37.54 7.59
C THR A 317 2.40 37.18 8.76
N LEU A 318 2.99 36.71 9.86
CA LEU A 318 2.25 36.44 11.09
C LEU A 318 2.20 37.70 11.97
N ARG A 319 1.06 37.91 12.62
CA ARG A 319 0.83 39.00 13.55
C ARG A 319 0.41 38.46 14.91
N PRO A 320 0.72 39.15 16.02
CA PRO A 320 0.19 38.80 17.33
C PRO A 320 -1.35 38.68 17.26
N GLY A 321 -1.88 37.57 17.78
CA GLY A 321 -3.30 37.21 17.72
C GLY A 321 -3.69 36.26 16.58
N ASP A 322 -2.81 36.04 15.62
CA ASP A 322 -3.07 35.09 14.56
C ASP A 322 -3.14 33.63 15.10
N ARG A 323 -4.13 32.90 14.63
CA ARG A 323 -4.32 31.52 15.05
C ARG A 323 -3.48 30.56 14.24
N VAL A 324 -2.66 29.76 14.92
CA VAL A 324 -1.82 28.70 14.34
C VAL A 324 -2.19 27.33 14.92
N THR A 325 -2.10 26.31 14.10
CA THR A 325 -2.40 24.92 14.50
C THR A 325 -1.22 24.02 14.15
N PHE A 326 -0.91 23.07 15.01
CA PHE A 326 0.18 22.10 14.82
C PHE A 326 -0.38 20.70 14.59
N THR A 327 0.19 19.95 13.60
CA THR A 327 -0.21 18.58 13.26
C THR A 327 0.97 17.73 12.82
N GLY A 328 0.92 16.42 13.10
CA GLY A 328 2.00 15.47 12.82
C GLY A 328 3.04 15.36 13.94
N ASP A 329 3.96 14.40 13.78
CA ASP A 329 5.11 14.20 14.66
C ASP A 329 6.26 15.06 14.15
N MET A 330 6.59 16.10 14.90
CA MET A 330 7.53 17.15 14.52
C MET A 330 8.94 16.84 15.05
N ALA A 331 9.96 17.36 14.38
CA ALA A 331 11.36 17.22 14.80
C ALA A 331 11.61 17.88 16.17
N ILE A 332 10.96 19.04 16.40
CA ILE A 332 10.89 19.66 17.71
C ILE A 332 9.56 19.28 18.38
N PRO A 333 9.55 18.89 19.66
CA PRO A 333 8.30 18.53 20.35
C PRO A 333 7.22 19.60 20.19
N ARG A 334 5.98 19.15 19.92
CA ARG A 334 4.83 20.05 19.65
C ARG A 334 4.62 21.08 20.75
N ASP A 335 4.82 20.70 22.00
CA ASP A 335 4.66 21.58 23.17
C ASP A 335 5.66 22.74 23.14
N GLU A 336 6.86 22.49 22.66
CA GLU A 336 7.90 23.48 22.48
C GLU A 336 7.52 24.49 21.39
N TRP A 337 7.02 24.02 20.25
CA TRP A 337 6.50 24.89 19.19
C TRP A 337 5.32 25.73 19.65
N GLN A 338 4.40 25.13 20.41
CA GLN A 338 3.26 25.85 20.97
C GLN A 338 3.67 26.91 21.96
N ARG A 339 4.70 26.65 22.77
CA ARG A 339 5.26 27.63 23.69
C ARG A 339 5.86 28.79 22.91
N ARG A 340 6.75 28.55 21.97
CA ARG A 340 7.39 29.58 21.13
C ARG A 340 6.36 30.45 20.39
N ALA A 341 5.32 29.84 19.88
CA ALA A 341 4.22 30.54 19.20
C ALA A 341 3.48 31.51 20.19
N ARG A 342 3.16 31.01 21.40
CA ARG A 342 2.50 31.82 22.42
C ARG A 342 3.40 32.97 22.94
N ASP A 343 4.70 32.73 23.09
CA ASP A 343 5.68 33.72 23.49
C ASP A 343 5.75 34.88 22.48
N LYS A 344 5.46 34.64 21.22
CA LYS A 344 5.33 35.65 20.15
C LYS A 344 3.90 36.20 20.00
N GLY A 345 2.99 35.86 20.91
CA GLY A 345 1.63 36.38 20.95
C GLY A 345 0.65 35.70 19.96
N LEU A 346 1.00 34.52 19.40
CA LEU A 346 0.09 33.77 18.53
C LEU A 346 -0.94 32.99 19.33
N ASP A 347 -2.15 32.86 18.79
CA ASP A 347 -3.21 31.99 19.33
C ASP A 347 -3.01 30.56 18.85
N VAL A 348 -2.78 29.62 19.76
CA VAL A 348 -2.53 28.22 19.44
C VAL A 348 -3.77 27.39 19.73
N GLY A 349 -4.34 26.80 18.66
CA GLY A 349 -5.59 26.05 18.79
C GLY A 349 -5.86 25.05 17.68
N GLY A 350 -7.11 24.61 17.59
CA GLY A 350 -7.57 23.74 16.50
C GLY A 350 -7.80 24.50 15.19
N VAL A 351 -7.84 23.76 14.07
CA VAL A 351 -8.10 24.34 12.74
C VAL A 351 -9.52 24.92 12.66
N THR A 352 -9.61 26.19 12.32
CA THR A 352 -10.85 26.91 12.08
C THR A 352 -10.72 27.74 10.79
N LYS A 353 -11.80 28.16 10.18
CA LYS A 353 -11.77 29.07 9.00
C LYS A 353 -11.02 30.39 9.22
N LYS A 354 -10.70 30.71 10.48
CA LYS A 354 -9.95 31.92 10.86
C LYS A 354 -8.48 31.62 11.22
N SER A 355 -8.04 30.37 11.05
CA SER A 355 -6.63 30.04 11.28
C SER A 355 -5.77 30.68 10.19
N ALA A 356 -4.67 31.32 10.59
CA ALA A 356 -3.71 31.96 9.68
C ALA A 356 -2.88 30.95 8.92
N LEU A 357 -2.44 29.86 9.61
CA LEU A 357 -1.75 28.74 8.98
C LEU A 357 -1.82 27.47 9.84
N VAL A 358 -1.48 26.35 9.22
CA VAL A 358 -1.28 25.07 9.89
C VAL A 358 0.17 24.63 9.69
N VAL A 359 0.87 24.39 10.80
CA VAL A 359 2.22 23.83 10.80
C VAL A 359 2.11 22.31 10.81
N ALA A 360 2.61 21.67 9.78
CA ALA A 360 2.61 20.24 9.64
C ALA A 360 4.04 19.72 9.58
N ALA A 361 4.31 18.59 10.24
CA ALA A 361 5.61 17.91 10.10
C ALA A 361 5.87 17.53 8.63
N ASP A 362 4.80 17.17 7.92
CA ASP A 362 4.78 16.98 6.49
C ASP A 362 3.61 17.77 5.90
N THR A 363 3.91 18.71 4.98
CA THR A 363 2.91 19.54 4.30
C THR A 363 2.01 18.73 3.37
N CYS A 364 2.45 17.55 2.95
CA CYS A 364 1.65 16.58 2.20
C CYS A 364 0.78 15.69 3.10
N SER A 365 0.87 15.84 4.44
CA SER A 365 0.10 15.07 5.41
C SER A 365 -1.41 15.12 5.15
N PHE A 366 -2.06 13.97 5.25
CA PHE A 366 -3.51 13.80 5.20
C PHE A 366 -4.15 13.72 6.58
N SER A 367 -3.48 14.17 7.64
CA SER A 367 -4.07 14.24 8.98
C SER A 367 -5.40 15.00 8.93
N GLY A 368 -6.35 14.65 9.80
CA GLY A 368 -7.65 15.32 9.84
C GLY A 368 -7.56 16.85 9.94
N LYS A 369 -6.49 17.38 10.56
CA LYS A 369 -6.21 18.82 10.63
C LYS A 369 -5.68 19.38 9.30
N ALA A 370 -4.79 18.66 8.63
CA ALA A 370 -4.26 19.04 7.32
C ALA A 370 -5.34 19.01 6.24
N LYS A 371 -6.22 17.98 6.25
CA LYS A 371 -7.37 17.90 5.36
C LYS A 371 -8.31 19.10 5.56
N LYS A 372 -8.62 19.43 6.81
CA LYS A 372 -9.49 20.57 7.15
C LYS A 372 -8.86 21.91 6.79
N ALA A 373 -7.54 22.04 6.87
CA ALA A 373 -6.82 23.23 6.43
C ALA A 373 -6.97 23.43 4.91
N ARG A 374 -6.76 22.37 4.11
CA ARG A 374 -6.95 22.44 2.65
C ARG A 374 -8.40 22.74 2.26
N GLU A 375 -9.38 22.12 2.94
CA GLU A 375 -10.79 22.40 2.73
C GLU A 375 -11.16 23.88 2.98
N TYR A 376 -10.48 24.53 3.93
CA TYR A 376 -10.71 25.93 4.31
C TYR A 376 -9.80 26.91 3.56
N GLY A 377 -8.91 26.42 2.67
CA GLY A 377 -7.93 27.27 1.96
C GLY A 377 -6.87 27.88 2.88
N ILE A 378 -6.55 27.19 4.02
CA ILE A 378 -5.58 27.68 4.99
C ILE A 378 -4.19 27.16 4.59
N PRO A 379 -3.15 28.02 4.52
CA PRO A 379 -1.81 27.60 4.17
C PRO A 379 -1.27 26.51 5.13
N LEU A 380 -0.66 25.45 4.55
CA LEU A 380 0.11 24.46 5.28
C LEU A 380 1.60 24.76 5.09
N VAL A 381 2.32 24.88 6.20
CA VAL A 381 3.76 25.13 6.19
C VAL A 381 4.50 24.07 7.01
N ASN A 382 5.76 23.80 6.68
CA ASN A 382 6.61 22.92 7.47
C ASN A 382 7.26 23.68 8.64
N GLU A 383 7.96 22.93 9.51
CA GLU A 383 8.62 23.50 10.69
C GLU A 383 9.67 24.57 10.34
N ALA A 384 10.41 24.40 9.23
CA ALA A 384 11.46 25.33 8.82
C ALA A 384 10.87 26.68 8.38
N VAL A 385 9.78 26.66 7.61
CA VAL A 385 9.05 27.86 7.19
C VAL A 385 8.44 28.56 8.41
N PHE A 386 7.84 27.80 9.32
CA PHE A 386 7.27 28.38 10.53
C PHE A 386 8.33 28.99 11.45
N ALA A 387 9.50 28.36 11.58
CA ALA A 387 10.62 28.91 12.35
C ALA A 387 11.08 30.26 11.79
N ARG A 388 11.14 30.41 10.47
CA ARG A 388 11.46 31.66 9.77
C ARG A 388 10.40 32.74 10.07
N LEU A 389 9.12 32.40 9.86
CA LEU A 389 8.00 33.33 10.12
C LEU A 389 7.99 33.82 11.59
N LEU A 390 8.27 32.94 12.56
CA LEU A 390 8.42 33.32 13.96
C LEU A 390 9.64 34.23 14.20
N GLY A 391 10.72 34.02 13.47
CA GLY A 391 11.93 34.88 13.55
C GLY A 391 11.69 36.28 12.98
N GLU A 392 10.82 36.41 11.99
CA GLU A 392 10.43 37.69 11.36
C GLU A 392 9.41 38.48 12.21
N MET A 393 8.77 37.83 13.16
CA MET A 393 7.93 38.52 14.19
C MET A 393 8.84 39.17 15.20
N GLY A 394 9.27 40.40 14.95
CA GLY A 394 10.14 41.21 15.77
C GLY A 394 9.58 41.56 17.14
#